data_3fa09576c185eec029e916a85a0db5d9
#
_entry.id   3fa09576c185eec029e916a85a0db5d9
#
_cell.length_a   1.000
_cell.length_b   1.000
_cell.length_c   1.000
_cell.angle_alpha   90.00
_cell.angle_beta   90.00
_cell.angle_gamma   90.00
#
_symmetry.space_group_name_H-M   'P 1'
#
loop_
_entity.id
_entity.type
_entity.pdbx_description
1 polymer ?
#
loop_
_entity_poly.entity_id
_entity_poly.type
_entity_poly.pdbx_seq_one_letter_code
_entity_poly.pdbx_strand_id
1 'polypeptide(L)'
;MAENTLSILTPSVNNLSARVFVRAAGLEFEEVDVWGRKDEPEFRRKDPAALTPLLECEGLPQGSLWESCAIMQYLSNKHGLDELYPTDPGERAMTDSAMFYIVGTLYPLVARATYPTLGFPQYAGEVATSEADDEMKAKAQKDAEAAIAEPLDAIRAHFLDGREFIGGERPSIADIRLAVTLEFLDSIDYELPAWASEHKEAVESALGDAYSEPAAQVREFVASVKSPA
;
A
#
# COMPACT_ATOMS: atom_id res chain seq x y z
N MET A 1 8.77 9.65 -26.97
CA MET A 1 7.55 9.30 -26.24
C MET A 1 7.95 9.28 -24.79
N ALA A 2 7.25 9.95 -23.90
CA ALA A 2 7.50 9.77 -22.48
C ALA A 2 7.18 8.30 -22.17
N GLU A 3 8.19 7.54 -21.82
CA GLU A 3 8.01 6.18 -21.36
C GLU A 3 7.20 6.24 -20.06
N ASN A 4 6.16 5.43 -19.96
CA ASN A 4 5.41 5.33 -18.71
C ASN A 4 6.32 4.70 -17.66
N THR A 5 6.63 5.45 -16.61
CA THR A 5 7.58 5.02 -15.57
C THR A 5 6.92 5.04 -14.21
N LEU A 6 7.19 4.00 -13.43
CA LEU A 6 6.79 3.88 -12.04
C LEU A 6 8.05 3.78 -11.17
N SER A 7 8.46 4.87 -10.54
CA SER A 7 9.55 4.86 -9.58
C SER A 7 9.09 4.26 -8.26
N ILE A 8 9.81 3.24 -7.77
CA ILE A 8 9.40 2.41 -6.64
C ILE A 8 10.53 2.22 -5.62
N LEU A 9 10.14 1.77 -4.44
CA LEU A 9 11.00 1.02 -3.51
C LEU A 9 10.44 -0.40 -3.45
N THR A 10 11.20 -1.36 -3.93
CA THR A 10 10.79 -2.76 -4.07
C THR A 10 10.09 -3.33 -2.82
N PRO A 11 10.61 -3.15 -1.58
CA PRO A 11 9.99 -3.74 -0.39
C PRO A 11 8.80 -2.95 0.17
N SER A 12 8.41 -1.82 -0.42
CA SER A 12 7.36 -0.97 0.13
C SER A 12 5.95 -1.42 -0.25
N VAL A 13 5.05 -1.63 0.72
CA VAL A 13 3.63 -1.96 0.47
C VAL A 13 2.87 -0.83 -0.23
N ASN A 14 3.26 0.43 -0.05
CA ASN A 14 2.67 1.53 -0.81
C ASN A 14 2.98 1.38 -2.30
N ASN A 15 4.21 0.98 -2.62
CA ASN A 15 4.63 0.71 -3.99
C ASN A 15 4.00 -0.58 -4.51
N LEU A 16 3.89 -1.61 -3.66
CA LEU A 16 3.25 -2.86 -4.02
C LEU A 16 1.82 -2.65 -4.52
N SER A 17 1.03 -1.75 -3.90
CA SER A 17 -0.34 -1.46 -4.37
C SER A 17 -0.38 -0.95 -5.81
N ALA A 18 0.49 -0.02 -6.19
CA ALA A 18 0.58 0.48 -7.56
C ALA A 18 1.09 -0.60 -8.53
N ARG A 19 2.08 -1.40 -8.12
CA ARG A 19 2.66 -2.50 -8.91
C ARG A 19 1.66 -3.61 -9.19
N VAL A 20 0.91 -4.03 -8.19
CA VAL A 20 -0.19 -4.99 -8.34
C VAL A 20 -1.26 -4.42 -9.28
N PHE A 21 -1.67 -3.19 -9.05
CA PHE A 21 -2.70 -2.55 -9.84
C PHE A 21 -2.34 -2.45 -11.34
N VAL A 22 -1.15 -1.96 -11.69
CA VAL A 22 -0.77 -1.80 -13.11
C VAL A 22 -0.70 -3.15 -13.83
N ARG A 23 -0.28 -4.23 -13.14
CA ARG A 23 -0.29 -5.59 -13.67
C ARG A 23 -1.70 -6.15 -13.82
N ALA A 24 -2.54 -6.01 -12.80
CA ALA A 24 -3.93 -6.46 -12.84
C ALA A 24 -4.74 -5.75 -13.94
N ALA A 25 -4.40 -4.48 -14.21
CA ALA A 25 -5.00 -3.69 -15.28
C ALA A 25 -4.41 -3.97 -16.68
N GLY A 26 -3.37 -4.81 -16.79
CA GLY A 26 -2.68 -5.06 -18.06
C GLY A 26 -1.96 -3.82 -18.62
N LEU A 27 -1.56 -2.88 -17.77
CA LEU A 27 -0.85 -1.66 -18.17
C LEU A 27 0.66 -1.89 -18.16
N GLU A 28 1.34 -1.39 -19.18
CA GLU A 28 2.80 -1.50 -19.30
C GLU A 28 3.47 -0.24 -18.73
N PHE A 29 4.30 -0.45 -17.70
CA PHE A 29 5.12 0.57 -17.04
C PHE A 29 6.53 0.03 -16.81
N GLU A 30 7.53 0.87 -17.02
CA GLU A 30 8.89 0.60 -16.57
C GLU A 30 8.97 0.83 -15.05
N GLU A 31 9.25 -0.22 -14.28
CA GLU A 31 9.52 -0.11 -12.84
C GLU A 31 10.98 0.27 -12.62
N VAL A 32 11.21 1.40 -11.94
CA VAL A 32 12.56 1.88 -11.61
C VAL A 32 12.71 1.91 -10.10
N ASP A 33 13.54 1.02 -9.54
CA ASP A 33 13.86 1.07 -8.12
C ASP A 33 14.77 2.26 -7.83
N VAL A 34 14.30 3.14 -6.95
CA VAL A 34 14.99 4.38 -6.56
C VAL A 34 15.53 4.33 -5.13
N TRP A 35 15.81 3.13 -4.61
CA TRP A 35 16.39 2.96 -3.28
C TRP A 35 17.70 3.75 -3.17
N GLY A 36 17.79 4.59 -2.12
CA GLY A 36 18.96 5.47 -1.90
C GLY A 36 19.04 6.69 -2.81
N ARG A 37 18.10 6.86 -3.76
CA ARG A 37 18.15 7.97 -4.77
C ARG A 37 17.03 9.00 -4.62
N LYS A 38 16.11 8.84 -3.69
CA LYS A 38 14.96 9.76 -3.49
C LYS A 38 15.36 11.19 -3.12
N ASP A 39 16.55 11.37 -2.54
CA ASP A 39 17.06 12.68 -2.15
C ASP A 39 17.87 13.38 -3.25
N GLU A 40 18.08 12.72 -4.38
CA GLU A 40 18.74 13.34 -5.53
C GLU A 40 17.93 14.54 -6.06
N PRO A 41 18.59 15.63 -6.46
CA PRO A 41 17.90 16.83 -6.94
C PRO A 41 16.97 16.57 -8.12
N GLU A 42 17.30 15.59 -8.96
CA GLU A 42 16.46 15.21 -10.08
C GLU A 42 15.13 14.59 -9.62
N PHE A 43 15.17 13.66 -8.66
CA PHE A 43 13.97 13.06 -8.09
C PHE A 43 13.14 14.11 -7.35
N ARG A 44 13.79 14.94 -6.51
CA ARG A 44 13.14 16.01 -5.75
C ARG A 44 12.47 17.09 -6.62
N ARG A 45 12.86 17.27 -7.87
CA ARG A 45 12.14 18.16 -8.79
C ARG A 45 10.80 17.58 -9.22
N LYS A 46 10.69 16.26 -9.33
CA LYS A 46 9.47 15.54 -9.71
C LYS A 46 8.55 15.30 -8.52
N ASP A 47 9.14 15.03 -7.37
CA ASP A 47 8.48 14.84 -6.10
C ASP A 47 9.25 15.54 -4.96
N PRO A 48 8.84 16.76 -4.59
CA PRO A 48 9.44 17.48 -3.46
C PRO A 48 9.35 16.77 -2.11
N ALA A 49 8.36 15.88 -1.94
CA ALA A 49 8.17 15.09 -0.72
C ALA A 49 9.10 13.85 -0.65
N ALA A 50 9.74 13.50 -1.77
CA ALA A 50 10.57 12.28 -1.92
C ALA A 50 9.85 11.00 -1.52
N LEU A 51 8.60 10.87 -1.93
CA LEU A 51 7.76 9.71 -1.68
C LEU A 51 7.77 8.75 -2.89
N THR A 52 7.39 7.53 -2.65
CA THR A 52 7.14 6.51 -3.68
C THR A 52 5.87 5.74 -3.34
N PRO A 53 5.12 5.23 -4.33
CA PRO A 53 5.42 5.24 -5.77
C PRO A 53 5.27 6.62 -6.39
N LEU A 54 6.09 6.90 -7.44
CA LEU A 54 5.98 8.08 -8.28
C LEU A 54 5.70 7.64 -9.71
N LEU A 55 4.56 8.07 -10.25
CA LEU A 55 4.14 7.83 -11.63
C LEU A 55 4.61 8.97 -12.52
N GLU A 56 5.22 8.66 -13.66
CA GLU A 56 5.47 9.58 -14.77
C GLU A 56 4.81 9.03 -16.03
N CYS A 57 3.86 9.77 -16.58
CA CYS A 57 3.22 9.41 -17.84
C CYS A 57 2.64 10.65 -18.53
N GLU A 58 2.31 10.50 -19.82
CA GLU A 58 1.68 11.56 -20.58
C GLU A 58 0.30 11.93 -20.01
N GLY A 59 0.00 13.23 -20.00
CA GLY A 59 -1.30 13.79 -19.59
C GLY A 59 -1.33 14.29 -18.14
N LEU A 60 -0.26 14.13 -17.37
CA LEU A 60 -0.15 14.71 -16.03
C LEU A 60 0.28 16.20 -16.13
N PRO A 61 -0.45 17.14 -15.51
CA PRO A 61 -0.14 18.57 -15.60
C PRO A 61 1.28 18.94 -15.15
N GLN A 62 1.80 18.29 -14.10
CA GLN A 62 3.15 18.48 -13.58
C GLN A 62 4.15 17.43 -14.09
N GLY A 63 3.74 16.53 -14.99
CA GLY A 63 4.55 15.45 -15.50
C GLY A 63 4.70 14.25 -14.57
N SER A 64 4.28 14.37 -13.31
CA SER A 64 4.37 13.31 -12.31
C SER A 64 3.18 13.32 -11.36
N LEU A 65 2.92 12.16 -10.73
CA LEU A 65 1.89 11.96 -9.72
C LEU A 65 2.43 11.00 -8.65
N TRP A 66 2.30 11.35 -7.38
CA TRP A 66 2.55 10.45 -6.26
C TRP A 66 1.25 10.17 -5.48
N GLU A 67 1.30 9.41 -4.38
CA GLU A 67 0.22 8.77 -3.66
C GLU A 67 -0.35 7.56 -4.40
N SER A 68 -0.09 6.37 -3.88
CA SER A 68 -0.50 5.12 -4.54
C SER A 68 -2.00 5.05 -4.87
N CYS A 69 -2.86 5.54 -3.97
CA CYS A 69 -4.30 5.59 -4.20
C CYS A 69 -4.67 6.55 -5.33
N ALA A 70 -4.03 7.73 -5.39
CA ALA A 70 -4.27 8.69 -6.46
C ALA A 70 -3.79 8.16 -7.82
N ILE A 71 -2.66 7.41 -7.84
CA ILE A 71 -2.16 6.74 -9.05
C ILE A 71 -3.18 5.72 -9.56
N MET A 72 -3.69 4.85 -8.68
CA MET A 72 -4.68 3.85 -9.04
C MET A 72 -5.99 4.49 -9.56
N GLN A 73 -6.50 5.52 -8.89
CA GLN A 73 -7.68 6.27 -9.32
C GLN A 73 -7.47 6.98 -10.66
N TYR A 74 -6.33 7.66 -10.85
CA TYR A 74 -6.01 8.36 -12.09
C TYR A 74 -5.93 7.40 -13.27
N LEU A 75 -5.19 6.31 -13.14
CA LEU A 75 -5.04 5.33 -14.21
C LEU A 75 -6.35 4.60 -14.50
N SER A 76 -7.15 4.29 -13.47
CA SER A 76 -8.48 3.70 -13.66
C SER A 76 -9.38 4.63 -14.50
N ASN A 77 -9.44 5.91 -14.17
CA ASN A 77 -10.23 6.88 -14.94
C ASN A 77 -9.66 7.09 -16.36
N LYS A 78 -8.33 7.15 -16.50
CA LYS A 78 -7.67 7.37 -17.79
C LYS A 78 -7.91 6.23 -18.78
N HIS A 79 -7.97 5.00 -18.28
CA HIS A 79 -8.07 3.78 -19.10
C HIS A 79 -9.45 3.11 -19.05
N GLY A 80 -10.42 3.68 -18.33
CA GLY A 80 -11.79 3.13 -18.24
C GLY A 80 -11.82 1.77 -17.54
N LEU A 81 -11.09 1.61 -16.43
CA LEU A 81 -10.97 0.34 -15.69
C LEU A 81 -12.10 0.21 -14.66
N ASP A 82 -13.33 0.16 -15.14
CA ASP A 82 -14.54 0.22 -14.33
C ASP A 82 -14.71 -0.98 -13.39
N GLU A 83 -14.10 -2.12 -13.73
CA GLU A 83 -14.10 -3.32 -12.88
C GLU A 83 -13.22 -3.16 -11.63
N LEU A 84 -12.15 -2.36 -11.70
CA LEU A 84 -11.25 -2.09 -10.57
C LEU A 84 -11.65 -0.84 -9.79
N TYR A 85 -12.31 0.10 -10.45
CA TYR A 85 -12.75 1.37 -9.84
C TYR A 85 -14.13 1.77 -10.40
N PRO A 86 -15.21 1.53 -9.64
CA PRO A 86 -16.58 1.66 -10.11
C PRO A 86 -16.92 3.03 -10.69
N THR A 87 -17.81 3.08 -11.68
CA THR A 87 -18.34 4.33 -12.26
C THR A 87 -19.61 4.78 -11.57
N ASP A 88 -20.36 3.89 -10.92
CA ASP A 88 -21.49 4.29 -10.08
C ASP A 88 -21.02 5.20 -8.95
N PRO A 89 -21.63 6.39 -8.77
CA PRO A 89 -21.16 7.33 -7.76
C PRO A 89 -21.21 6.81 -6.32
N GLY A 90 -22.18 5.96 -5.99
CA GLY A 90 -22.32 5.39 -4.64
C GLY A 90 -21.23 4.35 -4.36
N GLU A 91 -21.05 3.40 -5.28
CA GLU A 91 -20.00 2.36 -5.17
C GLU A 91 -18.61 2.98 -5.17
N ARG A 92 -18.39 3.98 -6.04
CA ARG A 92 -17.13 4.74 -6.08
C ARG A 92 -16.86 5.45 -4.76
N ALA A 93 -17.86 6.12 -4.17
CA ALA A 93 -17.71 6.80 -2.89
C ALA A 93 -17.37 5.81 -1.76
N MET A 94 -17.90 4.60 -1.78
CA MET A 94 -17.55 3.55 -0.81
C MET A 94 -16.12 3.06 -1.02
N THR A 95 -15.68 2.85 -2.27
CA THR A 95 -14.30 2.48 -2.60
C THR A 95 -13.32 3.57 -2.14
N ASP A 96 -13.62 4.84 -2.42
CA ASP A 96 -12.79 5.98 -1.99
C ASP A 96 -12.73 6.09 -0.46
N SER A 97 -13.89 5.95 0.21
CA SER A 97 -13.98 5.97 1.67
C SER A 97 -13.12 4.87 2.29
N ALA A 98 -13.18 3.65 1.75
CA ALA A 98 -12.34 2.54 2.20
C ALA A 98 -10.84 2.85 2.01
N MET A 99 -10.43 3.34 0.83
CA MET A 99 -9.04 3.72 0.59
C MET A 99 -8.55 4.80 1.54
N PHE A 100 -9.33 5.87 1.75
CA PHE A 100 -8.96 6.93 2.69
C PHE A 100 -8.89 6.41 4.13
N TYR A 101 -9.79 5.51 4.53
CA TYR A 101 -9.75 4.91 5.85
C TYR A 101 -8.51 4.01 6.02
N ILE A 102 -8.17 3.21 5.00
CA ILE A 102 -6.98 2.36 5.02
C ILE A 102 -5.71 3.23 5.14
N VAL A 103 -5.54 4.26 4.30
CA VAL A 103 -4.32 5.09 4.32
C VAL A 103 -4.25 6.06 5.49
N GLY A 104 -5.38 6.54 5.98
CA GLY A 104 -5.44 7.54 7.04
C GLY A 104 -5.53 6.96 8.46
N THR A 105 -5.99 5.71 8.60
CA THR A 105 -6.24 5.09 9.91
C THR A 105 -5.49 3.77 10.09
N LEU A 106 -5.70 2.79 9.22
CA LEU A 106 -5.07 1.47 9.37
C LEU A 106 -3.57 1.53 9.08
N TYR A 107 -3.18 2.05 7.91
CA TYR A 107 -1.78 2.04 7.47
C TYR A 107 -0.82 2.76 8.43
N PRO A 108 -1.14 3.93 9.02
CA PRO A 108 -0.30 4.54 10.03
C PRO A 108 0.00 3.64 11.23
N LEU A 109 -0.96 2.86 11.69
CA LEU A 109 -0.75 1.90 12.78
C LEU A 109 0.13 0.73 12.35
N VAL A 110 -0.14 0.18 11.15
CA VAL A 110 0.71 -0.88 10.56
C VAL A 110 2.14 -0.40 10.40
N ALA A 111 2.35 0.81 9.85
CA ALA A 111 3.69 1.37 9.68
C ALA A 111 4.41 1.55 11.03
N ARG A 112 3.72 2.05 12.04
CA ARG A 112 4.26 2.20 13.41
C ARG A 112 4.67 0.88 14.02
N ALA A 113 3.83 -0.13 13.87
CA ALA A 113 4.09 -1.45 14.43
C ALA A 113 5.24 -2.18 13.71
N THR A 114 5.41 -1.99 12.41
CA THR A 114 6.31 -2.82 11.58
C THR A 114 7.63 -2.14 11.20
N TYR A 115 7.67 -0.83 11.03
CA TYR A 115 8.86 -0.11 10.56
C TYR A 115 10.11 -0.30 11.42
N PRO A 116 10.02 -0.33 12.76
CA PRO A 116 11.19 -0.61 13.58
C PRO A 116 11.82 -1.98 13.27
N THR A 117 10.99 -3.01 13.08
CA THR A 117 11.45 -4.37 12.72
C THR A 117 12.00 -4.41 11.29
N LEU A 118 11.40 -3.68 10.36
CA LEU A 118 11.82 -3.63 8.96
C LEU A 118 13.07 -2.75 8.72
N GLY A 119 13.56 -2.05 9.75
CA GLY A 119 14.69 -1.14 9.62
C GLY A 119 14.38 0.13 8.81
N PHE A 120 13.10 0.47 8.65
CA PHE A 120 12.67 1.71 8.01
C PHE A 120 12.74 2.89 8.98
N PRO A 121 12.90 4.13 8.45
CA PRO A 121 12.78 5.32 9.27
C PRO A 121 11.42 5.33 9.98
N GLN A 122 11.44 5.82 11.21
CA GLN A 122 10.22 5.91 11.98
C GLN A 122 9.14 6.69 11.23
N TYR A 123 7.90 6.24 11.35
CA TYR A 123 6.77 6.85 10.66
C TYR A 123 6.55 8.29 11.16
N ALA A 124 6.41 9.23 10.22
CA ALA A 124 6.26 10.65 10.54
C ALA A 124 5.04 10.91 11.45
N GLY A 125 5.18 11.82 12.40
CA GLY A 125 4.13 12.19 13.34
C GLY A 125 4.14 11.42 14.65
N GLU A 126 5.15 10.58 14.89
CA GLU A 126 5.30 9.86 16.15
C GLU A 126 6.22 10.51 17.15
N VAL A 127 5.95 10.15 18.42
CA VAL A 127 6.71 10.58 19.60
C VAL A 127 8.17 10.12 19.56
N ALA A 128 8.55 9.23 18.72
CA ALA A 128 9.92 8.83 18.61
C ALA A 128 10.68 9.70 17.62
N THR A 129 10.82 10.90 17.98
CA THR A 129 11.88 11.78 17.50
C THR A 129 13.25 11.22 17.89
N SER A 130 14.32 11.87 17.43
CA SER A 130 15.69 11.59 17.85
C SER A 130 15.90 11.60 19.39
N GLU A 131 14.95 12.08 20.16
CA GLU A 131 14.96 12.21 21.61
C GLU A 131 14.32 11.02 22.35
N ALA A 132 13.58 10.14 21.64
CA ALA A 132 12.97 8.99 22.28
C ALA A 132 14.02 7.90 22.57
N ASP A 133 14.02 7.38 23.78
CA ASP A 133 14.81 6.21 24.15
C ASP A 133 14.18 4.91 23.59
N ASP A 134 14.89 3.80 23.74
CA ASP A 134 14.45 2.51 23.18
C ASP A 134 13.20 1.96 23.88
N GLU A 135 12.95 2.32 25.14
CA GLU A 135 11.74 1.93 25.87
C GLU A 135 10.52 2.65 25.31
N MET A 136 10.63 3.96 25.07
CA MET A 136 9.56 4.74 24.45
C MET A 136 9.23 4.24 23.04
N LYS A 137 10.26 3.91 22.24
CA LYS A 137 10.07 3.36 20.89
C LYS A 137 9.38 1.99 20.93
N ALA A 138 9.82 1.10 21.80
CA ALA A 138 9.20 -0.21 21.96
C ALA A 138 7.76 -0.11 22.46
N LYS A 139 7.47 0.83 23.35
CA LYS A 139 6.11 1.09 23.81
C LYS A 139 5.22 1.60 22.66
N ALA A 140 5.69 2.58 21.89
CA ALA A 140 4.95 3.12 20.75
C ALA A 140 4.63 2.04 19.70
N GLN A 141 5.58 1.14 19.45
CA GLN A 141 5.36 -0.01 18.56
C GLN A 141 4.25 -0.93 19.06
N LYS A 142 4.29 -1.33 20.33
CA LYS A 142 3.27 -2.19 20.95
C LYS A 142 1.90 -1.53 21.03
N ASP A 143 1.85 -0.25 21.35
CA ASP A 143 0.59 0.49 21.39
C ASP A 143 -0.05 0.55 19.98
N ALA A 144 0.77 0.74 18.94
CA ALA A 144 0.29 0.73 17.56
C ALA A 144 -0.19 -0.66 17.13
N GLU A 145 0.57 -1.72 17.46
CA GLU A 145 0.19 -3.12 17.20
C GLU A 145 -1.17 -3.44 17.83
N ALA A 146 -1.36 -3.09 19.11
CA ALA A 146 -2.61 -3.32 19.81
C ALA A 146 -3.80 -2.55 19.20
N ALA A 147 -3.55 -1.38 18.62
CA ALA A 147 -4.57 -0.53 18.02
C ALA A 147 -5.01 -0.98 16.61
N ILE A 148 -4.33 -1.93 15.96
CA ILE A 148 -4.66 -2.39 14.60
C ILE A 148 -6.02 -3.10 14.55
N ALA A 149 -6.42 -3.77 15.62
CA ALA A 149 -7.66 -4.55 15.66
C ALA A 149 -8.91 -3.69 15.38
N GLU A 150 -9.01 -2.50 15.98
CA GLU A 150 -10.20 -1.64 15.84
C GLU A 150 -10.46 -1.22 14.38
N PRO A 151 -9.48 -0.67 13.61
CA PRO A 151 -9.71 -0.37 12.20
C PRO A 151 -9.95 -1.60 11.33
N LEU A 152 -9.39 -2.76 11.64
CA LEU A 152 -9.73 -4.00 10.95
C LEU A 152 -11.19 -4.39 11.18
N ASP A 153 -11.69 -4.31 12.41
CA ASP A 153 -13.09 -4.57 12.72
C ASP A 153 -14.03 -3.60 12.00
N ALA A 154 -13.67 -2.32 11.92
CA ALA A 154 -14.44 -1.32 11.17
C ALA A 154 -14.47 -1.65 9.67
N ILE A 155 -13.35 -2.07 9.08
CA ILE A 155 -13.28 -2.48 7.67
C ILE A 155 -14.19 -3.68 7.41
N ARG A 156 -14.12 -4.70 8.26
CA ARG A 156 -14.99 -5.88 8.16
C ARG A 156 -16.47 -5.51 8.24
N ALA A 157 -16.82 -4.70 9.23
CA ALA A 157 -18.22 -4.41 9.54
C ALA A 157 -18.88 -3.47 8.54
N HIS A 158 -18.14 -2.54 7.96
CA HIS A 158 -18.70 -1.47 7.13
C HIS A 158 -18.36 -1.60 5.65
N PHE A 159 -17.10 -1.86 5.31
CA PHE A 159 -16.68 -1.87 3.91
C PHE A 159 -16.84 -3.24 3.25
N LEU A 160 -16.61 -4.33 3.98
CA LEU A 160 -16.91 -5.67 3.47
C LEU A 160 -18.40 -6.04 3.67
N ASP A 161 -18.96 -5.76 4.83
CA ASP A 161 -20.39 -6.01 5.15
C ASP A 161 -20.87 -7.42 4.71
N GLY A 162 -20.06 -8.44 5.01
CA GLY A 162 -20.32 -9.84 4.65
C GLY A 162 -19.98 -10.22 3.21
N ARG A 163 -19.48 -9.30 2.39
CA ARG A 163 -18.99 -9.57 1.04
C ARG A 163 -17.55 -10.07 1.08
N GLU A 164 -17.13 -10.73 0.01
CA GLU A 164 -15.74 -11.17 -0.16
C GLU A 164 -14.81 -9.99 -0.45
N PHE A 165 -15.27 -9.02 -1.26
CA PHE A 165 -14.51 -7.84 -1.64
C PHE A 165 -15.28 -6.55 -1.35
N ILE A 166 -14.55 -5.48 -1.09
CA ILE A 166 -15.07 -4.10 -1.03
C ILE A 166 -15.69 -3.73 -2.37
N GLY A 167 -15.07 -4.17 -3.47
CA GLY A 167 -15.58 -4.04 -4.83
C GLY A 167 -16.81 -4.91 -5.16
N GLY A 168 -17.27 -5.75 -4.25
CA GLY A 168 -18.43 -6.61 -4.44
C GLY A 168 -18.06 -8.00 -4.95
N GLU A 169 -18.29 -8.31 -6.22
CA GLU A 169 -17.99 -9.64 -6.81
C GLU A 169 -16.51 -9.81 -7.22
N ARG A 170 -15.78 -8.71 -7.32
CA ARG A 170 -14.35 -8.69 -7.73
C ARG A 170 -13.57 -7.70 -6.88
N PRO A 171 -12.24 -7.89 -6.76
CA PRO A 171 -11.40 -6.94 -6.06
C PRO A 171 -11.41 -5.56 -6.75
N SER A 172 -11.61 -4.51 -5.98
CA SER A 172 -11.40 -3.12 -6.36
C SER A 172 -10.00 -2.64 -5.99
N ILE A 173 -9.67 -1.39 -6.36
CA ILE A 173 -8.43 -0.74 -5.91
C ILE A 173 -8.35 -0.62 -4.37
N ALA A 174 -9.49 -0.59 -3.67
CA ALA A 174 -9.52 -0.60 -2.20
C ALA A 174 -9.12 -1.97 -1.64
N ASP A 175 -9.56 -3.07 -2.27
CA ASP A 175 -9.16 -4.43 -1.89
C ASP A 175 -7.68 -4.67 -2.11
N ILE A 176 -7.12 -4.20 -3.25
CA ILE A 176 -5.68 -4.22 -3.50
C ILE A 176 -4.95 -3.46 -2.39
N ARG A 177 -5.43 -2.25 -2.05
CA ARG A 177 -4.79 -1.44 -1.01
C ARG A 177 -4.84 -2.09 0.36
N LEU A 178 -5.94 -2.72 0.72
CA LEU A 178 -6.08 -3.46 1.98
C LEU A 178 -5.12 -4.64 2.01
N ALA A 179 -5.22 -5.55 1.04
CA ALA A 179 -4.42 -6.78 1.01
C ALA A 179 -2.91 -6.51 1.10
N VAL A 180 -2.38 -5.56 0.31
CA VAL A 180 -0.94 -5.24 0.36
C VAL A 180 -0.52 -4.56 1.67
N THR A 181 -1.43 -3.83 2.34
CA THR A 181 -1.12 -3.22 3.64
C THR A 181 -0.87 -4.28 4.70
N LEU A 182 -1.57 -5.42 4.61
CA LEU A 182 -1.46 -6.52 5.57
C LEU A 182 -0.15 -7.31 5.42
N GLU A 183 0.55 -7.25 4.25
CA GLU A 183 1.81 -7.98 4.02
C GLU A 183 2.91 -7.63 5.03
N PHE A 184 2.97 -6.40 5.51
CA PHE A 184 3.98 -6.00 6.49
C PHE A 184 3.74 -6.58 7.89
N LEU A 185 2.53 -6.97 8.21
CA LEU A 185 2.20 -7.54 9.53
C LEU A 185 2.89 -8.89 9.78
N ASP A 186 3.26 -9.59 8.71
CA ASP A 186 4.07 -10.80 8.82
C ASP A 186 5.48 -10.54 9.42
N SER A 187 5.98 -9.29 9.36
CA SER A 187 7.29 -8.93 9.95
C SER A 187 7.33 -8.97 11.48
N ILE A 188 6.17 -8.84 12.11
CA ILE A 188 6.02 -8.85 13.57
C ILE A 188 5.19 -10.04 14.07
N ASP A 189 4.95 -11.05 13.22
CA ASP A 189 4.11 -12.23 13.53
C ASP A 189 2.71 -11.84 14.05
N TYR A 190 2.13 -10.76 13.52
CA TYR A 190 0.80 -10.30 13.92
C TYR A 190 -0.26 -11.33 13.55
N GLU A 191 -1.03 -11.78 14.53
CA GLU A 191 -2.12 -12.72 14.31
C GLU A 191 -3.32 -12.02 13.65
N LEU A 192 -3.40 -12.12 12.32
CA LEU A 192 -4.51 -11.57 11.56
C LEU A 192 -5.83 -12.27 11.95
N PRO A 193 -6.94 -11.53 12.07
CA PRO A 193 -8.27 -12.16 12.13
C PRO A 193 -8.49 -13.05 10.90
N ALA A 194 -9.16 -14.19 11.07
CA ALA A 194 -9.35 -15.17 9.99
C ALA A 194 -9.89 -14.53 8.69
N TRP A 195 -10.88 -13.65 8.81
CA TRP A 195 -11.45 -12.94 7.66
C TRP A 195 -10.41 -12.09 6.89
N ALA A 196 -9.42 -11.49 7.59
CA ALA A 196 -8.42 -10.64 6.95
C ALA A 196 -7.39 -11.49 6.18
N SER A 197 -7.04 -12.67 6.71
CA SER A 197 -6.23 -13.66 5.98
C SER A 197 -6.98 -14.19 4.77
N GLU A 198 -8.25 -14.59 4.93
CA GLU A 198 -9.12 -15.06 3.85
C GLU A 198 -9.29 -14.00 2.76
N HIS A 199 -9.51 -12.73 3.13
CA HIS A 199 -9.61 -11.64 2.18
C HIS A 199 -8.31 -11.43 1.39
N LYS A 200 -7.14 -11.43 2.07
CA LYS A 200 -5.83 -11.31 1.41
C LYS A 200 -5.61 -12.43 0.40
N GLU A 201 -5.91 -13.68 0.80
CA GLU A 201 -5.81 -14.86 -0.07
C GLU A 201 -6.79 -14.79 -1.25
N ALA A 202 -8.02 -14.32 -1.03
CA ALA A 202 -9.01 -14.14 -2.08
C ALA A 202 -8.56 -13.09 -3.11
N VAL A 203 -8.02 -11.95 -2.66
CA VAL A 203 -7.46 -10.91 -3.56
C VAL A 203 -6.28 -11.47 -4.37
N GLU A 204 -5.34 -12.17 -3.72
CA GLU A 204 -4.21 -12.79 -4.42
C GLU A 204 -4.69 -13.84 -5.42
N SER A 205 -5.65 -14.69 -5.06
CA SER A 205 -6.23 -15.71 -5.95
C SER A 205 -6.94 -15.09 -7.16
N ALA A 206 -7.68 -14.00 -6.96
CA ALA A 206 -8.42 -13.33 -8.02
C ALA A 206 -7.51 -12.59 -9.00
N LEU A 207 -6.37 -12.06 -8.54
CA LEU A 207 -5.42 -11.29 -9.35
C LEU A 207 -4.26 -12.15 -9.88
N GLY A 208 -4.04 -13.36 -9.34
CA GLY A 208 -3.00 -14.29 -9.78
C GLY A 208 -1.59 -13.69 -9.78
N ASP A 209 -0.85 -13.91 -10.87
CA ASP A 209 0.55 -13.45 -11.01
C ASP A 209 0.70 -11.93 -10.89
N ALA A 210 -0.35 -11.17 -11.22
CA ALA A 210 -0.34 -9.72 -11.04
C ALA A 210 -0.12 -9.30 -9.58
N TYR A 211 -0.60 -10.11 -8.62
CA TYR A 211 -0.36 -9.92 -7.20
C TYR A 211 0.88 -10.69 -6.72
N SER A 212 0.95 -12.00 -6.99
CA SER A 212 1.92 -12.89 -6.37
C SER A 212 3.37 -12.56 -6.73
N GLU A 213 3.66 -12.20 -8.00
CA GLU A 213 5.03 -11.85 -8.42
C GLU A 213 5.61 -10.63 -7.70
N PRO A 214 4.95 -9.45 -7.68
CA PRO A 214 5.50 -8.32 -6.95
C PRO A 214 5.43 -8.52 -5.42
N ALA A 215 4.45 -9.25 -4.88
CA ALA A 215 4.34 -9.55 -3.46
C ALA A 215 5.48 -10.46 -2.97
N ALA A 216 5.95 -11.40 -3.81
CA ALA A 216 7.08 -12.28 -3.48
C ALA A 216 8.32 -11.49 -3.09
N GLN A 217 8.62 -10.38 -3.75
CA GLN A 217 9.77 -9.52 -3.44
C GLN A 217 9.63 -8.82 -2.09
N VAL A 218 8.42 -8.41 -1.71
CA VAL A 218 8.13 -7.84 -0.39
C VAL A 218 8.26 -8.91 0.70
N ARG A 219 7.70 -10.10 0.46
CA ARG A 219 7.76 -11.25 1.37
C ARG A 219 9.21 -11.73 1.59
N GLU A 220 10.03 -11.75 0.53
CA GLU A 220 11.47 -12.08 0.61
C GLU A 220 12.22 -11.05 1.48
N PHE A 221 11.94 -9.77 1.28
CA PHE A 221 12.51 -8.72 2.13
C PHE A 221 12.10 -8.89 3.60
N VAL A 222 10.80 -9.08 3.87
CA VAL A 222 10.29 -9.35 5.23
C VAL A 222 10.98 -10.55 5.85
N ALA A 223 11.10 -11.66 5.13
CA ALA A 223 11.79 -12.85 5.61
C ALA A 223 13.28 -12.60 5.92
N SER A 224 13.96 -11.79 5.11
CA SER A 224 15.38 -11.46 5.31
C SER A 224 15.64 -10.66 6.58
N VAL A 225 14.73 -9.77 6.96
CA VAL A 225 14.88 -8.98 8.20
C VAL A 225 14.51 -9.77 9.46
N LYS A 226 13.65 -10.80 9.34
CA LYS A 226 13.30 -11.70 10.46
C LYS A 226 14.40 -12.71 10.76
N SER A 227 15.20 -13.08 9.78
CA SER A 227 16.27 -14.07 9.90
C SER A 227 17.57 -13.50 9.35
N PRO A 228 18.16 -12.49 10.00
CA PRO A 228 19.45 -11.96 9.56
C PRO A 228 20.51 -13.06 9.65
N ALA A 229 21.27 -13.21 8.56
CA ALA A 229 22.32 -14.23 8.41
C ALA A 229 23.48 -14.02 9.40
#